data_59ba0edacd5d9dfcd2a3ccf46e662d04
#
_entry.id   59ba0edacd5d9dfcd2a3ccf46e662d04
#
_cell.length_a   1.000
_cell.length_b   1.000
_cell.length_c   1.000
_cell.angle_alpha   90.00
_cell.angle_beta   90.00
_cell.angle_gamma   90.00
#
_symmetry.space_group_name_H-M   'P 1'
#
loop_
_entity.id
_entity.type
_entity.pdbx_description
1 polymer ?
#
loop_
_entity_poly.entity_id
_entity_poly.type
_entity_poly.pdbx_seq_one_letter_code
_entity_poly.pdbx_strand_id
1 'polypeptide(L)'
;MCEDTKVDVGIEGLPGEIAAGSGWHEFSLNVANDSGSTLQNLAYLAGASADRDGEELFESEKVRLQAWNPEDRAWMDLDELGYAVGYVGDTDELEPDYEVVIPMRIDVRADAPVGTGFTLGATIYGDADGECTGFGDVAYRFRIVAPGTDTDGTRPQEGGKAPVTVRKPAADTPEVTGRLAATGSSSALPVIGLVGGLAVVVGGGAVFVVRRRKAGSDA
;
A
#
# COMPACT_ATOMS: atom_id res chain seq x y z
N MET A 1 -18.45 -8.73 -10.58
CA MET A 1 -17.27 -7.84 -10.38
C MET A 1 -17.84 -6.53 -9.87
N CYS A 2 -17.53 -6.14 -8.64
CA CYS A 2 -17.98 -4.85 -8.11
C CYS A 2 -17.22 -3.74 -8.82
N GLU A 3 -17.93 -2.87 -9.51
CA GLU A 3 -17.31 -1.77 -10.25
C GLU A 3 -17.13 -0.50 -9.40
N ASP A 4 -17.72 -0.47 -8.20
CA ASP A 4 -17.65 0.71 -7.34
C ASP A 4 -16.52 0.59 -6.31
N THR A 5 -15.54 1.48 -6.44
CA THR A 5 -14.55 1.71 -5.39
C THR A 5 -15.24 2.43 -4.23
N LYS A 6 -15.46 1.72 -3.13
CA LYS A 6 -16.15 2.25 -1.94
C LYS A 6 -15.18 2.85 -0.91
N VAL A 7 -13.89 2.75 -1.17
CA VAL A 7 -12.83 3.27 -0.31
C VAL A 7 -12.11 4.43 -0.96
N ASP A 8 -11.74 5.41 -0.15
CA ASP A 8 -10.74 6.41 -0.51
C ASP A 8 -9.41 6.03 0.12
N VAL A 9 -8.38 5.86 -0.72
CA VAL A 9 -7.03 5.53 -0.28
C VAL A 9 -6.15 6.75 -0.45
N GLY A 10 -5.48 7.16 0.62
CA GLY A 10 -4.60 8.33 0.67
C GLY A 10 -3.24 8.01 1.26
N ILE A 11 -2.21 8.70 0.81
CA ILE A 11 -0.91 8.79 1.47
C ILE A 11 -0.77 10.22 1.95
N GLU A 12 -0.58 10.43 3.26
CA GLU A 12 -0.50 11.77 3.85
C GLU A 12 0.84 12.01 4.53
N GLY A 13 1.38 13.21 4.38
CA GLY A 13 2.62 13.61 5.03
C GLY A 13 3.91 13.10 4.36
N LEU A 14 3.82 12.37 3.24
CA LEU A 14 5.00 11.93 2.49
C LEU A 14 5.80 13.15 2.05
N PRO A 15 7.10 13.30 2.43
CA PRO A 15 7.91 14.43 1.99
C PRO A 15 7.99 14.51 0.47
N GLY A 16 7.85 15.72 -0.08
CA GLY A 16 7.96 15.95 -1.52
C GLY A 16 9.38 15.75 -2.04
N GLU A 17 10.40 15.95 -1.18
CA GLU A 17 11.80 15.70 -1.46
C GLU A 17 12.45 14.93 -0.30
N ILE A 18 13.27 13.92 -0.63
CA ILE A 18 14.03 13.12 0.34
C ILE A 18 15.48 13.06 -0.12
N ALA A 19 16.41 13.50 0.73
CA ALA A 19 17.82 13.36 0.45
C ALA A 19 18.25 11.90 0.64
N ALA A 20 18.98 11.36 -0.33
CA ALA A 20 19.53 10.01 -0.22
C ALA A 20 20.41 9.89 1.02
N GLY A 21 20.18 8.88 1.85
CA GLY A 21 20.91 8.65 3.09
C GLY A 21 20.52 9.57 4.25
N SER A 22 19.40 10.30 4.18
CA SER A 22 18.95 11.18 5.27
C SER A 22 18.25 10.44 6.42
N GLY A 23 18.04 9.13 6.28
CA GLY A 23 17.37 8.30 7.28
C GLY A 23 15.85 8.23 7.09
N TRP A 24 15.14 7.95 8.18
CA TRP A 24 13.71 7.68 8.15
C TRP A 24 12.86 8.96 8.12
N HIS A 25 11.87 8.98 7.23
CA HIS A 25 10.85 10.03 7.12
C HIS A 25 9.46 9.41 7.33
N GLU A 26 8.68 9.99 8.24
CA GLU A 26 7.36 9.49 8.61
C GLU A 26 6.26 10.06 7.71
N PHE A 27 5.25 9.24 7.43
CA PHE A 27 4.03 9.57 6.71
C PHE A 27 2.92 8.60 7.14
N SER A 28 1.74 8.64 6.51
CA SER A 28 0.68 7.66 6.76
C SER A 28 0.03 7.15 5.48
N LEU A 29 -0.41 5.89 5.52
CA LEU A 29 -1.39 5.33 4.60
C LEU A 29 -2.76 5.44 5.27
N ASN A 30 -3.72 6.07 4.59
CA ASN A 30 -5.06 6.29 5.07
C ASN A 30 -6.05 5.56 4.17
N VAL A 31 -6.97 4.82 4.76
CA VAL A 31 -8.05 4.13 4.04
C VAL A 31 -9.38 4.52 4.68
N ALA A 32 -10.22 5.21 3.93
CA ALA A 32 -11.50 5.70 4.41
C ALA A 32 -12.67 5.02 3.70
N ASN A 33 -13.71 4.74 4.47
CA ASN A 33 -14.98 4.25 3.93
C ASN A 33 -15.96 5.41 3.79
N ASP A 34 -16.02 5.98 2.59
CA ASP A 34 -16.97 7.05 2.25
C ASP A 34 -18.31 6.49 1.71
N SER A 35 -18.52 5.18 1.78
CA SER A 35 -19.77 4.54 1.37
C SER A 35 -20.79 4.50 2.50
N GLY A 36 -22.04 4.21 2.17
CA GLY A 36 -23.12 4.02 3.14
C GLY A 36 -23.21 2.60 3.73
N SER A 37 -22.23 1.71 3.50
CA SER A 37 -22.24 0.33 3.98
C SER A 37 -20.95 -0.03 4.69
N THR A 38 -21.02 -0.92 5.68
CA THR A 38 -19.82 -1.48 6.33
C THR A 38 -19.06 -2.36 5.34
N LEU A 39 -17.75 -2.12 5.25
CA LEU A 39 -16.83 -2.95 4.47
C LEU A 39 -16.22 -4.01 5.38
N GLN A 40 -15.89 -5.18 4.83
CA GLN A 40 -15.38 -6.31 5.59
C GLN A 40 -14.09 -6.85 5.00
N ASN A 41 -13.29 -7.48 5.87
CA ASN A 41 -12.05 -8.17 5.48
C ASN A 41 -11.11 -7.28 4.67
N LEU A 42 -10.85 -6.07 5.18
CA LEU A 42 -9.94 -5.15 4.52
C LEU A 42 -8.50 -5.59 4.76
N ALA A 43 -7.73 -5.74 3.69
CA ALA A 43 -6.29 -5.98 3.73
C ALA A 43 -5.55 -4.80 3.09
N TYR A 44 -4.46 -4.36 3.73
CA TYR A 44 -3.72 -3.18 3.32
C TYR A 44 -2.33 -3.56 2.81
N LEU A 45 -1.93 -2.93 1.72
CA LEU A 45 -0.63 -3.11 1.10
C LEU A 45 0.04 -1.75 0.91
N ALA A 46 1.36 -1.73 1.00
CA ALA A 46 2.14 -0.56 0.66
C ALA A 46 3.41 -0.95 -0.08
N GLY A 47 3.95 -0.01 -0.85
CA GLY A 47 5.19 -0.20 -1.58
C GLY A 47 5.89 1.11 -1.89
N ALA A 48 7.21 1.05 -2.10
CA ALA A 48 8.00 2.19 -2.52
C ALA A 48 9.20 1.75 -3.37
N SER A 49 9.60 2.59 -4.32
CA SER A 49 10.77 2.36 -5.16
C SER A 49 11.50 3.66 -5.51
N ALA A 50 12.72 3.53 -6.03
CA ALA A 50 13.54 4.67 -6.42
C ALA A 50 13.34 5.10 -7.88
N ASP A 51 12.38 4.51 -8.57
CA ASP A 51 12.01 4.85 -9.94
C ASP A 51 10.69 5.63 -10.00
N ARG A 52 10.45 6.26 -11.14
CA ARG A 52 9.33 7.19 -11.33
C ARG A 52 7.95 6.53 -11.33
N ASP A 53 7.84 5.34 -11.88
CA ASP A 53 6.57 4.72 -12.26
C ASP A 53 6.31 3.39 -11.52
N GLY A 54 7.18 3.05 -10.53
CA GLY A 54 7.05 1.86 -9.70
C GLY A 54 7.42 0.56 -10.43
N GLU A 55 8.11 0.65 -11.56
CA GLU A 55 8.53 -0.54 -12.31
C GLU A 55 9.53 -1.39 -11.54
N GLU A 56 10.32 -0.76 -10.66
CA GLU A 56 11.35 -1.40 -9.83
C GLU A 56 10.85 -1.79 -8.42
N LEU A 57 9.53 -1.75 -8.16
CA LEU A 57 8.98 -2.11 -6.85
C LEU A 57 9.43 -3.49 -6.35
N PHE A 58 9.63 -4.43 -7.25
CA PHE A 58 10.05 -5.79 -6.97
C PHE A 58 11.47 -6.13 -7.49
N GLU A 59 12.27 -5.11 -7.82
CA GLU A 59 13.60 -5.29 -8.43
C GLU A 59 14.68 -4.47 -7.71
N SER A 60 14.31 -3.42 -6.96
CA SER A 60 15.27 -2.45 -6.41
C SER A 60 15.22 -2.39 -4.89
N GLU A 61 16.38 -2.49 -4.24
CA GLU A 61 16.55 -2.33 -2.79
C GLU A 61 17.01 -0.90 -2.40
N LYS A 62 16.75 0.11 -3.26
CA LYS A 62 17.22 1.49 -3.02
C LYS A 62 16.37 2.27 -2.02
N VAL A 63 15.22 1.75 -1.68
CA VAL A 63 14.28 2.31 -0.70
C VAL A 63 13.97 1.26 0.35
N ARG A 64 13.80 1.67 1.59
CA ARG A 64 13.25 0.84 2.67
C ARG A 64 11.95 1.43 3.15
N LEU A 65 11.00 0.57 3.49
CA LEU A 65 9.69 0.95 3.96
C LEU A 65 9.35 0.19 5.26
N GLN A 66 8.77 0.88 6.22
CA GLN A 66 8.29 0.28 7.45
C GLN A 66 6.89 0.75 7.77
N ALA A 67 6.09 -0.13 8.37
CA ALA A 67 4.80 0.17 8.97
C ALA A 67 4.87 0.02 10.49
N TRP A 68 4.13 0.85 11.22
CA TRP A 68 4.02 0.73 12.66
C TRP A 68 3.06 -0.40 13.02
N ASN A 69 3.55 -1.37 13.80
CA ASN A 69 2.71 -2.39 14.43
C ASN A 69 2.31 -1.92 15.84
N PRO A 70 1.02 -1.63 16.08
CA PRO A 70 0.56 -1.17 17.38
C PRO A 70 0.56 -2.27 18.44
N GLU A 71 0.47 -3.55 18.09
CA GLU A 71 0.51 -4.68 19.03
C GLU A 71 1.90 -4.85 19.62
N ASP A 72 2.92 -4.90 18.78
CA ASP A 72 4.32 -5.03 19.17
C ASP A 72 4.93 -3.69 19.60
N ARG A 73 4.26 -2.57 19.30
CA ARG A 73 4.74 -1.21 19.50
C ARG A 73 6.11 -0.99 18.84
N ALA A 74 6.24 -1.49 17.63
CA ALA A 74 7.48 -1.51 16.87
C ALA A 74 7.24 -1.21 15.39
N TRP A 75 8.27 -0.70 14.73
CA TRP A 75 8.33 -0.58 13.29
C TRP A 75 8.66 -1.94 12.67
N MET A 76 7.82 -2.39 11.74
CA MET A 76 8.03 -3.62 10.97
C MET A 76 8.54 -3.27 9.58
N ASP A 77 9.61 -3.94 9.15
CA ASP A 77 10.09 -3.81 7.78
C ASP A 77 9.08 -4.41 6.79
N LEU A 78 8.82 -3.67 5.72
CA LEU A 78 8.18 -4.20 4.53
C LEU A 78 9.30 -4.56 3.56
N ASP A 79 9.74 -5.78 3.65
CA ASP A 79 10.86 -6.30 2.86
C ASP A 79 10.55 -7.68 2.27
N GLU A 80 9.30 -7.91 1.90
CA GLU A 80 8.91 -9.15 1.25
C GLU A 80 9.78 -9.37 0.01
N LEU A 81 10.45 -10.51 -0.01
CA LEU A 81 11.42 -10.85 -1.06
C LEU A 81 12.62 -9.87 -1.16
N GLY A 82 12.89 -9.07 -0.12
CA GLY A 82 13.99 -8.10 -0.11
C GLY A 82 13.64 -6.73 -0.71
N TYR A 83 12.39 -6.48 -1.06
CA TYR A 83 11.93 -5.21 -1.66
C TYR A 83 11.02 -4.43 -0.72
N ALA A 84 11.01 -3.11 -0.86
CA ALA A 84 10.18 -2.23 -0.03
C ALA A 84 8.69 -2.30 -0.47
N VAL A 85 8.09 -3.47 -0.35
CA VAL A 85 6.69 -3.74 -0.66
C VAL A 85 6.17 -4.85 0.23
N GLY A 86 4.92 -4.78 0.64
CA GLY A 86 4.32 -5.84 1.44
C GLY A 86 2.97 -5.50 2.04
N TYR A 87 2.48 -6.47 2.76
CA TYR A 87 1.26 -6.39 3.56
C TYR A 87 1.55 -5.60 4.85
N VAL A 88 0.67 -4.65 5.17
CA VAL A 88 0.84 -3.76 6.33
C VAL A 88 -0.19 -4.02 7.43
N GLY A 89 -1.17 -4.87 7.19
CA GLY A 89 -2.17 -5.30 8.16
C GLY A 89 -3.58 -5.39 7.58
N ASP A 90 -4.54 -5.68 8.44
CA ASP A 90 -5.94 -5.90 8.10
C ASP A 90 -6.89 -5.29 9.13
N THR A 91 -8.14 -5.20 8.74
CA THR A 91 -9.25 -4.80 9.62
C THR A 91 -10.46 -5.64 9.23
N ASP A 92 -11.10 -6.27 10.22
CA ASP A 92 -12.26 -7.12 9.98
C ASP A 92 -13.42 -6.32 9.41
N GLU A 93 -13.67 -5.13 9.96
CA GLU A 93 -14.79 -4.27 9.58
C GLU A 93 -14.38 -2.79 9.56
N LEU A 94 -14.86 -2.04 8.58
CA LEU A 94 -14.74 -0.59 8.51
C LEU A 94 -16.14 0.02 8.28
N GLU A 95 -16.68 0.65 9.31
CA GLU A 95 -17.99 1.29 9.25
C GLU A 95 -18.01 2.51 8.33
N PRO A 96 -19.20 2.93 7.83
CA PRO A 96 -19.36 4.19 7.11
C PRO A 96 -18.82 5.39 7.90
N ASP A 97 -18.18 6.33 7.21
CA ASP A 97 -17.56 7.54 7.78
C ASP A 97 -16.35 7.27 8.70
N TYR A 98 -15.82 6.06 8.73
CA TYR A 98 -14.58 5.75 9.45
C TYR A 98 -13.39 5.63 8.52
N GLU A 99 -12.20 5.85 9.08
CA GLU A 99 -10.93 5.64 8.39
C GLU A 99 -9.94 4.87 9.27
N VAL A 100 -9.09 4.10 8.60
CA VAL A 100 -7.90 3.48 9.18
C VAL A 100 -6.69 4.32 8.83
N VAL A 101 -5.88 4.67 9.83
CA VAL A 101 -4.63 5.41 9.65
C VAL A 101 -3.48 4.51 10.05
N ILE A 102 -2.62 4.20 9.11
CA ILE A 102 -1.46 3.33 9.29
C ILE A 102 -0.20 4.20 9.26
N PRO A 103 0.48 4.42 10.41
CA PRO A 103 1.74 5.14 10.40
C PRO A 103 2.80 4.35 9.63
N MET A 104 3.50 5.04 8.75
CA MET A 104 4.53 4.50 7.87
C MET A 104 5.78 5.34 7.95
N ARG A 105 6.93 4.78 7.57
CA ARG A 105 8.13 5.55 7.33
C ARG A 105 8.96 4.99 6.17
N ILE A 106 9.64 5.88 5.48
CA ILE A 106 10.45 5.60 4.30
C ILE A 106 11.89 6.04 4.55
N ASP A 107 12.85 5.26 4.07
CA ASP A 107 14.26 5.62 4.05
C ASP A 107 14.82 5.37 2.64
N VAL A 108 15.36 6.41 2.04
CA VAL A 108 16.04 6.35 0.74
C VAL A 108 17.52 6.11 0.99
N ARG A 109 18.04 4.98 0.52
CA ARG A 109 19.44 4.60 0.74
C ARG A 109 20.41 5.61 0.14
N ALA A 110 21.60 5.76 0.74
CA ALA A 110 22.59 6.73 0.31
C ALA A 110 23.10 6.53 -1.13
N ASP A 111 22.97 5.33 -1.65
CA ASP A 111 23.34 4.93 -3.02
C ASP A 111 22.15 4.94 -4.00
N ALA A 112 20.99 5.45 -3.57
CA ALA A 112 19.83 5.62 -4.44
C ALA A 112 20.12 6.69 -5.52
N PRO A 113 19.65 6.47 -6.75
CA PRO A 113 19.83 7.46 -7.80
C PRO A 113 19.03 8.74 -7.51
N VAL A 114 19.63 9.89 -7.80
CA VAL A 114 18.89 11.16 -7.81
C VAL A 114 17.85 11.12 -8.93
N GLY A 115 16.59 11.44 -8.58
CA GLY A 115 15.51 11.33 -9.56
C GLY A 115 14.13 11.41 -8.91
N THR A 116 13.19 10.66 -9.47
CA THR A 116 11.83 10.57 -8.97
C THR A 116 11.63 9.20 -8.35
N GLY A 117 11.20 9.15 -7.10
CA GLY A 117 10.74 7.94 -6.42
C GLY A 117 9.22 7.81 -6.48
N PHE A 118 8.73 6.62 -6.17
CA PHE A 118 7.35 6.19 -6.24
C PHE A 118 6.93 5.55 -4.91
N THR A 119 5.70 5.84 -4.47
CA THR A 119 5.05 5.14 -3.36
C THR A 119 3.66 4.69 -3.77
N LEU A 120 3.25 3.53 -3.27
CA LEU A 120 1.96 2.92 -3.51
C LEU A 120 1.29 2.62 -2.17
N GLY A 121 0.00 2.91 -2.08
CA GLY A 121 -0.88 2.38 -1.06
C GLY A 121 -2.08 1.70 -1.72
N ALA A 122 -2.50 0.56 -1.21
CA ALA A 122 -3.64 -0.17 -1.75
C ALA A 122 -4.41 -0.91 -0.66
N THR A 123 -5.68 -1.16 -0.93
CA THR A 123 -6.53 -2.01 -0.11
C THR A 123 -7.38 -2.92 -0.96
N ILE A 124 -7.63 -4.12 -0.45
CA ILE A 124 -8.63 -5.06 -0.97
C ILE A 124 -9.64 -5.26 0.15
N TYR A 125 -10.91 -5.30 -0.19
CA TYR A 125 -11.98 -5.49 0.80
C TYR A 125 -13.11 -6.36 0.24
N GLY A 126 -13.87 -7.00 1.14
CA GLY A 126 -15.09 -7.71 0.84
C GLY A 126 -16.33 -6.83 1.08
N ASP A 127 -17.45 -7.23 0.52
CA ASP A 127 -18.77 -6.72 0.86
C ASP A 127 -19.38 -7.57 2.00
N ALA A 128 -20.29 -7.00 2.79
CA ALA A 128 -20.99 -7.68 3.88
C ALA A 128 -21.74 -8.94 3.42
N ASP A 129 -22.19 -8.98 2.17
CA ASP A 129 -22.87 -10.12 1.57
C ASP A 129 -21.93 -11.16 0.96
N GLY A 130 -20.61 -10.92 0.97
CA GLY A 130 -19.59 -11.85 0.46
C GLY A 130 -19.61 -12.08 -1.05
N GLU A 131 -20.47 -11.37 -1.78
CA GLU A 131 -20.62 -11.53 -3.23
C GLU A 131 -19.67 -10.64 -4.04
N CYS A 132 -19.06 -9.65 -3.38
CA CYS A 132 -18.25 -8.64 -4.01
C CYS A 132 -16.90 -8.47 -3.32
N THR A 133 -15.82 -8.41 -4.10
CA THR A 133 -14.51 -7.95 -3.66
C THR A 133 -14.23 -6.60 -4.31
N GLY A 134 -13.95 -5.60 -3.50
CA GLY A 134 -13.57 -4.28 -3.94
C GLY A 134 -12.07 -4.03 -3.80
N PHE A 135 -11.62 -2.97 -4.44
CA PHE A 135 -10.21 -2.58 -4.48
C PHE A 135 -10.10 -1.06 -4.48
N GLY A 136 -9.10 -0.55 -3.79
CA GLY A 136 -8.72 0.87 -3.84
C GLY A 136 -7.21 1.01 -3.86
N ASP A 137 -6.71 2.03 -4.56
CA ASP A 137 -5.29 2.30 -4.63
C ASP A 137 -4.99 3.80 -4.79
N VAL A 138 -3.78 4.16 -4.41
CA VAL A 138 -3.20 5.48 -4.66
C VAL A 138 -1.70 5.37 -4.81
N ALA A 139 -1.13 6.16 -5.70
CA ALA A 139 0.31 6.33 -5.79
C ALA A 139 0.71 7.80 -5.80
N TYR A 140 1.84 8.10 -5.14
CA TYR A 140 2.46 9.42 -5.16
C TYR A 140 3.91 9.34 -5.57
N ARG A 141 4.39 10.42 -6.17
CA ARG A 141 5.80 10.63 -6.49
C ARG A 141 6.45 11.54 -5.47
N PHE A 142 7.72 11.29 -5.21
CA PHE A 142 8.59 12.19 -4.46
C PHE A 142 9.91 12.35 -5.20
N ARG A 143 10.68 13.38 -4.85
CA ARG A 143 12.01 13.60 -5.43
C ARG A 143 13.08 13.01 -4.52
N ILE A 144 13.97 12.23 -5.10
CA ILE A 144 15.22 11.82 -4.48
C ILE A 144 16.27 12.85 -4.87
N VAL A 145 16.83 13.53 -3.88
CA VAL A 145 17.89 14.54 -4.06
C VAL A 145 19.22 14.02 -3.55
N ALA A 146 20.31 14.71 -3.92
CA ALA A 146 21.64 14.28 -3.56
C ALA A 146 21.85 14.20 -2.03
N PRO A 147 22.72 13.27 -1.55
CA PRO A 147 23.07 13.21 -0.13
C PRO A 147 23.53 14.57 0.43
N GLY A 148 23.02 14.90 1.63
CA GLY A 148 23.36 16.17 2.29
C GLY A 148 22.62 17.40 1.76
N THR A 149 21.69 17.23 0.82
CA THR A 149 20.78 18.33 0.43
C THR A 149 19.83 18.63 1.60
N ASP A 150 19.68 19.91 1.92
CA ASP A 150 18.68 20.36 2.89
C ASP A 150 17.28 20.25 2.28
N THR A 151 16.43 19.44 2.90
CA THR A 151 15.04 19.24 2.49
C THR A 151 14.04 19.75 3.52
N ASP A 152 14.49 20.50 4.52
CA ASP A 152 13.64 21.12 5.52
C ASP A 152 12.66 22.11 4.86
N GLY A 153 11.38 21.97 5.22
CA GLY A 153 10.32 22.84 4.70
C GLY A 153 9.82 22.52 3.29
N THR A 154 10.26 21.40 2.70
CA THR A 154 9.63 20.89 1.46
C THR A 154 8.19 20.50 1.73
N ARG A 155 7.31 20.81 0.79
CA ARG A 155 5.88 20.49 0.95
C ARG A 155 5.66 18.98 0.80
N PRO A 156 4.82 18.37 1.65
CA PRO A 156 4.43 16.99 1.46
C PRO A 156 3.84 16.76 0.05
N GLN A 157 4.17 15.62 -0.54
CA GLN A 157 3.59 15.15 -1.79
C GLN A 157 3.74 16.10 -2.99
N GLU A 158 4.80 16.91 -3.00
CA GLU A 158 5.07 17.88 -4.07
C GLU A 158 5.26 17.22 -5.44
N GLY A 159 5.59 15.91 -5.50
CA GLY A 159 5.65 15.11 -6.71
C GLY A 159 4.30 14.79 -7.35
N GLY A 160 3.19 14.99 -6.62
CA GLY A 160 1.82 14.75 -7.08
C GLY A 160 1.45 13.26 -7.20
N LYS A 161 0.17 13.01 -7.48
CA LYS A 161 -0.33 11.65 -7.72
C LYS A 161 0.32 11.04 -8.97
N ALA A 162 0.67 9.76 -8.87
CA ALA A 162 1.12 8.95 -10.00
C ALA A 162 -0.04 8.06 -10.49
N PRO A 163 -0.11 7.72 -11.78
CA PRO A 163 -1.03 6.67 -12.23
C PRO A 163 -0.53 5.32 -11.73
N VAL A 164 -1.43 4.52 -11.17
CA VAL A 164 -1.16 3.11 -10.90
C VAL A 164 -1.37 2.33 -12.19
N THR A 165 -0.28 1.89 -12.81
CA THR A 165 -0.34 1.14 -14.06
C THR A 165 -0.34 -0.35 -13.74
N VAL A 166 -1.49 -1.00 -13.83
CA VAL A 166 -1.54 -2.45 -13.86
C VAL A 166 -1.02 -2.91 -15.22
N ARG A 167 0.19 -3.44 -15.27
CA ARG A 167 0.73 -4.04 -16.50
C ARG A 167 -0.15 -5.23 -16.87
N LYS A 168 -0.91 -5.11 -17.97
CA LYS A 168 -1.62 -6.26 -18.52
C LYS A 168 -0.56 -7.29 -18.95
N PRO A 169 -0.63 -8.57 -18.49
CA PRO A 169 0.31 -9.58 -18.92
C PRO A 169 0.37 -9.60 -20.44
N ALA A 170 1.58 -9.69 -21.00
CA ALA A 170 1.76 -9.87 -22.45
C ALA A 170 0.97 -11.12 -22.87
N ALA A 171 0.31 -11.05 -24.02
CA ALA A 171 -0.61 -12.05 -24.52
C ALA A 171 0.04 -13.44 -24.82
N ASP A 172 1.32 -13.63 -24.54
CA ASP A 172 2.10 -14.83 -24.78
C ASP A 172 2.48 -15.61 -23.51
N THR A 173 1.79 -15.40 -22.39
CA THR A 173 1.97 -16.27 -21.21
C THR A 173 1.25 -17.60 -21.54
N PRO A 174 1.96 -18.76 -21.59
CA PRO A 174 1.32 -20.04 -21.83
C PRO A 174 0.29 -20.28 -20.74
N GLU A 175 -0.94 -20.60 -21.14
CA GLU A 175 -2.00 -21.03 -20.24
C GLU A 175 -1.53 -22.31 -19.54
N VAL A 176 -1.25 -22.20 -18.24
CA VAL A 176 -0.87 -23.37 -17.44
C VAL A 176 -2.15 -24.19 -17.20
N THR A 177 -2.47 -25.07 -18.13
CA THR A 177 -3.50 -26.09 -17.97
C THR A 177 -2.94 -27.23 -17.11
N GLY A 178 -2.75 -26.96 -15.81
CA GLY A 178 -2.40 -27.95 -14.81
C GLY A 178 -3.49 -28.07 -13.78
N ARG A 179 -4.25 -29.15 -13.79
CA ARG A 179 -5.10 -29.56 -12.66
C ARG A 179 -4.19 -29.79 -11.47
N LEU A 180 -4.14 -28.84 -10.53
CA LEU A 180 -3.61 -29.11 -9.20
C LEU A 180 -4.55 -30.11 -8.52
N ALA A 181 -4.02 -31.27 -8.16
CA ALA A 181 -4.75 -32.32 -7.47
C ALA A 181 -5.32 -31.78 -6.16
N ALA A 182 -6.63 -31.91 -5.99
CA ALA A 182 -7.34 -31.58 -4.77
C ALA A 182 -6.92 -32.56 -3.68
N THR A 183 -6.17 -32.09 -2.69
CA THR A 183 -6.06 -32.74 -1.39
C THR A 183 -6.58 -31.80 -0.32
N GLY A 184 -7.83 -32.02 0.01
CA GLY A 184 -8.47 -31.86 1.32
C GLY A 184 -8.45 -30.55 2.04
N SER A 185 -9.66 -30.00 2.17
CA SER A 185 -10.25 -29.15 3.22
C SER A 185 -10.60 -27.74 2.78
N SER A 186 -11.88 -27.60 2.64
CA SER A 186 -12.73 -26.45 2.42
C SER A 186 -12.31 -25.18 3.15
N SER A 187 -11.92 -24.18 2.40
CA SER A 187 -12.31 -22.77 2.48
C SER A 187 -11.76 -22.11 1.22
N ALA A 188 -12.63 -21.97 0.24
CA ALA A 188 -12.27 -21.36 -1.04
C ALA A 188 -12.28 -19.84 -0.88
N LEU A 189 -11.11 -19.25 -0.78
CA LEU A 189 -10.92 -17.85 -1.16
C LEU A 189 -10.57 -17.85 -2.65
N PRO A 190 -11.28 -17.10 -3.50
CA PRO A 190 -10.90 -16.97 -4.89
C PRO A 190 -9.59 -16.18 -4.96
N VAL A 191 -8.53 -16.85 -5.41
CA VAL A 191 -7.26 -16.21 -5.75
C VAL A 191 -7.52 -15.33 -6.97
N ILE A 192 -7.69 -14.03 -6.74
CA ILE A 192 -7.57 -13.06 -7.82
C ILE A 192 -6.08 -12.94 -8.08
N GLY A 193 -5.65 -13.40 -9.25
CA GLY A 193 -4.27 -13.29 -9.69
C GLY A 193 -3.86 -11.84 -9.85
N LEU A 194 -3.31 -11.25 -8.81
CA LEU A 194 -2.38 -10.15 -8.91
C LEU A 194 -1.08 -10.76 -9.45
N VAL A 195 -0.63 -10.23 -10.54
CA VAL A 195 0.49 -10.66 -11.34
C VAL A 195 1.70 -10.94 -10.45
N GLY A 196 2.10 -12.21 -10.39
CA GLY A 196 3.40 -12.65 -9.89
C GLY A 196 3.58 -12.62 -8.37
N GLY A 197 3.11 -13.67 -7.69
CA GLY A 197 3.80 -14.20 -6.51
C GLY A 197 3.71 -13.44 -5.20
N LEU A 198 2.52 -13.01 -4.76
CA LEU A 198 2.29 -12.70 -3.34
C LEU A 198 1.82 -13.98 -2.64
N ALA A 199 2.75 -14.66 -1.97
CA ALA A 199 2.40 -15.67 -0.99
C ALA A 199 1.88 -14.96 0.26
N VAL A 200 0.58 -14.97 0.49
CA VAL A 200 -0.02 -14.46 1.72
C VAL A 200 0.38 -15.39 2.87
N VAL A 201 1.31 -14.94 3.70
CA VAL A 201 1.57 -15.55 5.01
C VAL A 201 0.57 -14.91 5.97
N VAL A 202 -0.47 -15.64 6.32
CA VAL A 202 -1.41 -15.27 7.38
C VAL A 202 -0.70 -15.35 8.71
N GLY A 203 -0.40 -14.22 9.33
CA GLY A 203 0.19 -14.15 10.66
C GLY A 203 -0.15 -12.84 11.37
N GLY A 204 -1.10 -12.89 12.29
CA GLY A 204 -1.31 -11.91 13.35
C GLY A 204 -1.92 -10.57 12.92
N GLY A 205 -3.21 -10.40 13.21
CA GLY A 205 -3.92 -9.15 12.94
C GLY A 205 -3.31 -7.96 13.68
N ALA A 206 -2.86 -6.96 12.94
CA ALA A 206 -2.46 -5.69 13.49
C ALA A 206 -3.70 -4.81 13.67
N VAL A 207 -3.94 -4.36 14.90
CA VAL A 207 -5.06 -3.43 15.19
C VAL A 207 -4.60 -2.01 14.94
N PHE A 208 -5.08 -1.40 13.88
CA PHE A 208 -4.82 0.00 13.57
C PHE A 208 -5.77 0.94 14.30
N VAL A 209 -5.39 2.20 14.41
CA VAL A 209 -6.27 3.22 14.97
C VAL A 209 -7.38 3.53 13.97
N VAL A 210 -8.58 3.08 14.28
CA VAL A 210 -9.79 3.42 13.51
C VAL A 210 -10.41 4.66 14.15
N ARG A 211 -10.59 5.71 13.36
CA ARG A 211 -11.20 6.96 13.84
C ARG A 211 -12.34 7.42 12.94
N ARG A 212 -13.36 8.04 13.54
CA ARG A 212 -14.44 8.64 12.78
C ARG A 212 -13.98 9.96 12.16
N ARG A 213 -14.19 10.12 10.85
CA ARG A 213 -13.93 11.40 10.16
C ARG A 213 -14.94 12.45 10.65
N LYS A 214 -14.45 13.61 11.04
CA LYS A 214 -15.34 14.76 11.27
C LYS A 214 -15.78 15.28 9.91
N ALA A 215 -17.09 15.21 9.63
CA ALA A 215 -17.67 15.96 8.52
C ALA A 215 -17.32 17.44 8.72
N GLY A 216 -16.56 18.01 7.81
CA GLY A 216 -16.26 19.45 7.82
C GLY A 216 -17.57 20.20 7.69
N SER A 217 -17.95 20.93 8.75
CA SER A 217 -19.03 21.89 8.66
C SER A 217 -18.48 23.11 7.94
N ASP A 218 -18.64 23.15 6.63
CA ASP A 218 -18.56 24.39 5.91
C ASP A 218 -19.90 25.10 6.09
N ALA A 219 -19.87 26.17 6.88
CA ALA A 219 -20.91 27.19 6.99
C ALA A 219 -20.37 28.50 6.42
#